data_a6e98e6ddc46ae01ce735824c68d03ba
#
_entry.id   a6e98e6ddc46ae01ce735824c68d03ba
#
_cell.length_a   1.000
_cell.length_b   1.000
_cell.length_c   1.000
_cell.angle_alpha   90.00
_cell.angle_beta   90.00
_cell.angle_gamma   90.00
#
_symmetry.space_group_name_H-M   'P 1'
#
loop_
_entity.id
_entity.type
_entity.pdbx_description
1 polymer ?
#
loop_
_entity_poly.entity_id
_entity_poly.type
_entity_poly.pdbx_seq_one_letter_code
_entity_poly.pdbx_strand_id
1 'polypeptide(L)'
;YSRMWTDVSNVNRGMYQQSPANGGYGPVYAELAAKYINKNGFVRYWDEEAQAPWLFDGSTFITYDDPESLKAKCAYLKAAGLLGIMFWEYSCDSTRTLLDTLYQALF
;
A
#
# COMPACT_ATOMS: atom_id res chain seq x y z
N TYR A 1 -6.41 -4.71 -1.08
CA TYR A 1 -6.23 -4.51 -2.54
C TYR A 1 -5.22 -3.40 -2.80
N SER A 2 -4.80 -3.29 -4.05
CA SER A 2 -3.92 -2.22 -4.50
C SER A 2 -4.49 -1.54 -5.75
N ARG A 3 -3.89 -0.40 -6.11
CA ARG A 3 -4.17 0.28 -7.38
C ARG A 3 -2.87 0.34 -8.16
N MET A 4 -2.97 0.13 -9.47
CA MET A 4 -1.80 0.01 -10.33
C MET A 4 -1.94 0.85 -11.60
N TRP A 5 -0.85 1.52 -11.96
CA TRP A 5 -0.72 2.29 -13.21
C TRP A 5 0.51 1.80 -13.94
N THR A 6 0.39 1.64 -15.25
CA THR A 6 1.49 1.21 -16.12
C THR A 6 1.97 2.37 -16.99
N ASP A 7 3.14 2.20 -17.60
CA ASP A 7 3.75 3.19 -18.48
C ASP A 7 3.92 4.57 -17.83
N VAL A 8 4.26 4.56 -16.56
CA VAL A 8 4.52 5.75 -15.76
C VAL A 8 5.97 6.19 -16.01
N SER A 9 6.19 7.50 -16.19
CA SER A 9 7.52 8.06 -16.43
C SER A 9 8.47 7.75 -15.27
N ASN A 10 9.70 7.35 -15.59
CA ASN A 10 10.75 7.07 -14.60
C ASN A 10 11.41 8.38 -14.13
N VAL A 11 10.60 9.28 -13.57
CA VAL A 11 11.00 10.54 -12.97
C VAL A 11 10.40 10.56 -11.57
N ASN A 12 11.12 11.10 -10.59
CA ASN A 12 10.64 11.23 -9.21
C ASN A 12 10.10 9.91 -8.64
N ARG A 13 10.72 8.79 -9.01
CA ARG A 13 10.33 7.44 -8.58
C ARG A 13 8.86 7.12 -8.89
N GLY A 14 8.35 7.66 -10.00
CA GLY A 14 6.99 7.49 -10.46
C GLY A 14 5.95 8.39 -9.78
N MET A 15 6.33 9.14 -8.75
CA MET A 15 5.40 10.03 -8.04
C MET A 15 5.05 11.25 -8.89
N TYR A 16 3.75 11.60 -8.88
CA TYR A 16 3.20 12.76 -9.57
C TYR A 16 3.41 12.73 -11.08
N GLN A 17 3.56 11.53 -11.65
CA GLN A 17 3.73 11.35 -13.09
C GLN A 17 2.40 10.95 -13.73
N GLN A 18 2.25 11.29 -15.01
CA GLN A 18 1.09 10.88 -15.78
C GLN A 18 1.22 9.42 -16.22
N SER A 19 0.09 8.75 -16.33
CA SER A 19 -0.02 7.44 -16.96
C SER A 19 -0.96 7.55 -18.15
N PRO A 20 -0.68 6.86 -19.27
CA PRO A 20 -1.54 6.92 -20.46
C PRO A 20 -2.91 6.27 -20.25
N ALA A 21 -3.06 5.44 -19.20
CA ALA A 21 -4.30 4.77 -18.88
C ALA A 21 -4.75 5.08 -17.46
N ASN A 22 -6.04 4.97 -17.21
CA ASN A 22 -6.58 5.06 -15.86
C ASN A 22 -6.07 3.90 -15.01
N GLY A 23 -5.76 4.19 -13.75
CA GLY A 23 -5.35 3.16 -12.82
C GLY A 23 -6.43 2.11 -12.60
N GLY A 24 -6.03 0.86 -12.53
CA GLY A 24 -6.89 -0.27 -12.22
C GLY A 24 -6.53 -0.93 -10.90
N TYR A 25 -7.21 -2.04 -10.59
CA TYR A 25 -6.82 -2.86 -9.46
C TYR A 25 -5.51 -3.58 -9.78
N GLY A 26 -4.62 -3.58 -8.81
CA GLY A 26 -3.37 -4.34 -8.85
C GLY A 26 -3.48 -5.62 -8.03
N PRO A 27 -2.32 -6.27 -7.77
CA PRO A 27 -2.29 -7.48 -6.96
C PRO A 27 -2.83 -7.26 -5.55
N VAL A 28 -3.41 -8.30 -4.96
CA VAL A 28 -3.79 -8.28 -3.54
C VAL A 28 -2.57 -8.28 -2.64
N TYR A 29 -2.72 -7.89 -1.38
CA TYR A 29 -1.57 -7.71 -0.49
C TYR A 29 -0.72 -8.98 -0.35
N ALA A 30 -1.33 -10.15 -0.21
CA ALA A 30 -0.60 -11.40 -0.08
C ALA A 30 0.33 -11.64 -1.29
N GLU A 31 -0.12 -11.30 -2.49
CA GLU A 31 0.70 -11.40 -3.72
C GLU A 31 1.77 -10.32 -3.76
N LEU A 32 1.45 -9.08 -3.35
CA LEU A 32 2.45 -8.02 -3.24
C LEU A 32 3.60 -8.42 -2.33
N ALA A 33 3.29 -8.96 -1.16
CA ALA A 33 4.29 -9.42 -0.20
C ALA A 33 5.13 -10.58 -0.74
N ALA A 34 4.50 -11.50 -1.46
CA ALA A 34 5.18 -12.68 -1.99
C ALA A 34 6.08 -12.37 -3.19
N LYS A 35 5.68 -11.44 -4.08
CA LYS A 35 6.30 -11.29 -5.40
C LYS A 35 6.73 -9.88 -5.78
N TYR A 36 6.29 -8.83 -5.07
CA TYR A 36 6.48 -7.45 -5.50
C TYR A 36 7.30 -6.62 -4.53
N ILE A 37 7.03 -6.65 -3.24
CA ILE A 37 7.67 -5.74 -2.28
C ILE A 37 9.18 -6.02 -2.22
N ASN A 38 9.98 -5.11 -2.78
CA ASN A 38 11.43 -5.22 -2.93
C ASN A 38 11.86 -6.49 -3.69
N LYS A 39 11.05 -6.91 -4.66
CA LYS A 39 11.25 -8.12 -5.47
C LYS A 39 10.94 -7.82 -6.92
N ASN A 40 11.52 -8.59 -7.83
CA ASN A 40 11.26 -8.55 -9.27
C ASN A 40 11.38 -7.14 -9.88
N GLY A 41 12.36 -6.38 -9.42
CA GLY A 41 12.62 -5.01 -9.90
C GLY A 41 11.81 -3.94 -9.21
N PHE A 42 10.79 -4.28 -8.43
CA PHE A 42 10.04 -3.31 -7.65
C PHE A 42 10.79 -2.92 -6.39
N VAL A 43 10.77 -1.62 -6.08
CA VAL A 43 11.34 -1.06 -4.85
C VAL A 43 10.21 -0.42 -4.05
N ARG A 44 10.19 -0.68 -2.75
CA ARG A 44 9.28 -0.01 -1.83
C ARG A 44 9.81 1.37 -1.46
N TYR A 45 8.98 2.37 -1.65
CA TYR A 45 9.24 3.74 -1.21
C TYR A 45 8.20 4.15 -0.17
N TRP A 46 8.50 5.18 0.58
CA TRP A 46 7.64 5.70 1.65
C TRP A 46 7.45 7.19 1.50
N ASP A 47 6.20 7.65 1.54
CA ASP A 47 5.86 9.08 1.54
C ASP A 47 5.62 9.51 2.99
N GLU A 48 6.54 10.31 3.51
CA GLU A 48 6.50 10.75 4.89
C GLU A 48 5.32 11.68 5.19
N GLU A 49 4.91 12.48 4.23
CA GLU A 49 3.76 13.38 4.38
C GLU A 49 2.44 12.60 4.38
N ALA A 50 2.28 11.72 3.41
CA ALA A 50 1.07 10.90 3.29
C ALA A 50 1.02 9.72 4.27
N GLN A 51 2.16 9.35 4.86
CA GLN A 51 2.31 8.15 5.69
C GLN A 51 1.84 6.90 4.94
N ALA A 52 2.32 6.75 3.70
CA ALA A 52 1.89 5.70 2.80
C ALA A 52 3.04 5.16 1.96
N PRO A 53 3.05 3.84 1.68
CA PRO A 53 4.03 3.23 0.79
C PRO A 53 3.56 3.25 -0.66
N TRP A 54 4.53 3.15 -1.58
CA TRP A 54 4.26 2.77 -2.96
C TRP A 54 5.38 1.89 -3.49
N LEU A 55 5.07 1.18 -4.58
CA LEU A 55 6.05 0.37 -5.31
C LEU A 55 6.25 0.96 -6.69
N PHE A 56 7.49 0.93 -7.17
CA PHE A 56 7.82 1.34 -8.52
C PHE A 56 8.99 0.52 -9.05
N ASP A 57 8.90 0.08 -10.30
CA ASP A 57 9.95 -0.68 -10.96
C ASP A 57 10.64 0.07 -12.10
N GLY A 58 10.30 1.35 -12.30
CA GLY A 58 10.75 2.19 -13.39
C GLY A 58 9.67 2.45 -14.44
N SER A 59 8.55 1.76 -14.38
CA SER A 59 7.44 1.89 -15.33
C SER A 59 6.08 1.65 -14.69
N THR A 60 5.97 0.72 -13.78
CA THR A 60 4.70 0.37 -13.10
C THR A 60 4.69 0.93 -11.68
N PHE A 61 3.62 1.68 -11.36
CA PHE A 61 3.41 2.34 -10.07
C PHE A 61 2.25 1.68 -9.34
N ILE A 62 2.48 1.25 -8.10
CA ILE A 62 1.46 0.55 -7.30
C ILE A 62 1.30 1.26 -5.95
N THR A 63 0.05 1.59 -5.60
CA THR A 63 -0.29 2.11 -4.27
C THR A 63 -1.02 1.03 -3.46
N TYR A 64 -0.72 0.95 -2.19
CA TYR A 64 -1.27 -0.06 -1.30
C TYR A 64 -1.13 0.36 0.16
N ASP A 65 -1.65 -0.43 1.08
CA ASP A 65 -1.37 -0.30 2.50
C ASP A 65 -0.47 -1.44 2.97
N ASP A 66 0.39 -1.16 3.93
CA ASP A 66 1.26 -2.14 4.56
C ASP A 66 1.21 -2.00 6.09
N PRO A 67 1.94 -2.84 6.86
CA PRO A 67 1.93 -2.72 8.31
C PRO A 67 2.31 -1.33 8.83
N GLU A 68 3.25 -0.65 8.19
CA GLU A 68 3.67 0.69 8.63
C GLU A 68 2.57 1.73 8.43
N SER A 69 1.92 1.76 7.26
CA SER A 69 0.82 2.69 7.02
C SER A 69 -0.38 2.40 7.91
N LEU A 70 -0.67 1.11 8.18
CA LEU A 70 -1.77 0.74 9.07
C LEU A 70 -1.50 1.16 10.52
N LYS A 71 -0.26 1.06 10.99
CA LYS A 71 0.11 1.57 12.32
C LYS A 71 -0.10 3.06 12.41
N ALA A 72 0.26 3.82 11.38
CA ALA A 72 0.02 5.26 11.32
C ALA A 72 -1.48 5.58 11.37
N LYS A 73 -2.30 4.86 10.61
CA LYS A 73 -3.76 5.00 10.61
C LYS A 73 -4.36 4.66 11.98
N CYS A 74 -3.89 3.61 12.64
CA CYS A 74 -4.35 3.24 13.97
C CYS A 74 -3.98 4.28 15.03
N ALA A 75 -2.78 4.86 14.94
CA ALA A 75 -2.37 5.95 15.82
C ALA A 75 -3.28 7.18 15.66
N TYR A 76 -3.60 7.53 14.41
CA TYR A 76 -4.54 8.61 14.12
C TYR A 76 -5.93 8.33 14.69
N LEU A 77 -6.43 7.11 14.48
CA LEU A 77 -7.74 6.68 14.99
C LEU A 77 -7.84 6.84 16.50
N LYS A 78 -6.82 6.41 17.22
CA LYS A 78 -6.78 6.54 18.69
C LYS A 78 -6.73 8.00 19.11
N ALA A 79 -5.87 8.80 18.49
CA ALA A 79 -5.73 10.22 18.82
C ALA A 79 -7.00 11.01 18.53
N ALA A 80 -7.73 10.67 17.46
CA ALA A 80 -8.97 11.32 17.07
C ALA A 80 -10.22 10.78 17.81
N GLY A 81 -10.07 9.71 18.60
CA GLY A 81 -11.19 9.12 19.34
C GLY A 81 -12.24 8.45 18.45
N LEU A 82 -11.82 7.90 17.31
CA LEU A 82 -12.72 7.21 16.40
C LEU A 82 -13.13 5.85 16.95
N LEU A 83 -14.32 5.36 16.56
CA LEU A 83 -14.87 4.12 17.09
C LEU A 83 -14.17 2.85 16.60
N GLY A 84 -13.57 2.90 15.43
CA GLY A 84 -12.90 1.73 14.88
C GLY A 84 -12.44 1.95 13.46
N ILE A 85 -11.96 0.86 12.86
CA ILE A 85 -11.45 0.86 11.50
C ILE A 85 -12.17 -0.21 10.68
N MET A 86 -12.48 0.13 9.43
CA MET A 86 -13.06 -0.80 8.47
C MET A 86 -12.02 -1.09 7.39
N PHE A 87 -12.01 -2.30 6.88
CA PHE A 87 -11.17 -2.65 5.74
C PHE A 87 -11.95 -3.43 4.69
N TRP A 88 -11.49 -3.35 3.48
CA TRP A 88 -11.90 -4.16 2.35
C TRP A 88 -10.65 -4.72 1.70
N GLU A 89 -10.45 -6.02 1.59
CA GLU A 89 -11.29 -7.08 2.14
C GLU A 89 -10.40 -8.20 2.70
N TYR A 90 -10.96 -9.03 3.53
CA TYR A 90 -10.24 -10.10 4.27
C TYR A 90 -9.49 -11.07 3.35
N SER A 91 -10.08 -11.46 2.21
CA SER A 91 -9.47 -12.44 1.30
C SER A 91 -8.19 -11.92 0.61
N CYS A 92 -7.95 -10.61 0.61
CA CYS A 92 -6.74 -10.02 0.04
C CYS A 92 -5.50 -10.21 0.93
N ASP A 93 -5.67 -10.63 2.16
CA ASP A 93 -4.61 -10.78 3.15
C ASP A 93 -4.61 -12.21 3.71
N SER A 94 -4.34 -13.19 2.84
CA SER A 94 -4.42 -14.61 3.21
C SER A 94 -3.44 -15.02 4.30
N THR A 95 -2.35 -14.28 4.48
CA THR A 95 -1.39 -14.50 5.59
C THR A 95 -1.80 -13.81 6.88
N ARG A 96 -2.86 -13.01 6.87
CA ARG A 96 -3.36 -12.21 7.98
C ARG A 96 -2.37 -11.17 8.51
N THR A 97 -1.35 -10.83 7.75
CA THR A 97 -0.32 -9.86 8.17
C THR A 97 -0.92 -8.50 8.50
N LEU A 98 -1.82 -8.00 7.65
CA LEU A 98 -2.47 -6.71 7.87
C LEU A 98 -3.48 -6.77 9.00
N LEU A 99 -4.27 -7.84 9.07
CA LEU A 99 -5.24 -8.03 10.15
C LEU A 99 -4.55 -8.12 11.51
N ASP A 100 -3.47 -8.90 11.61
CA ASP A 100 -2.69 -9.00 12.84
C ASP A 100 -2.09 -7.65 13.24
N THR A 101 -1.64 -6.86 12.26
CA THR A 101 -1.14 -5.50 12.51
C THR A 101 -2.23 -4.61 13.12
N LEU A 102 -3.43 -4.63 12.55
CA LEU A 102 -4.56 -3.86 13.09
C LEU A 102 -4.91 -4.30 14.51
N TYR A 103 -4.98 -5.60 14.75
CA TYR A 103 -5.27 -6.14 16.07
C TYR A 103 -4.24 -5.68 17.10
N GLN A 104 -2.96 -5.84 16.80
CA GLN A 104 -1.89 -5.45 17.71
C GLN A 104 -1.84 -3.94 17.97
N ALA A 105 -2.14 -3.13 16.94
CA ALA A 105 -2.11 -1.68 17.07
C ALA A 105 -3.32 -1.12 17.84
N LEU A 106 -4.46 -1.80 17.83
CA LEU A 106 -5.69 -1.33 18.47
C LEU A 106 -5.93 -1.96 19.84
N PHE A 107 -5.40 -3.12 20.10
CA PHE A 107 -5.59 -3.88 21.33
C PHE A 107 -4.25 -4.29 21.94
#